data_918bdf32e3374cb6f161f4fe845cbb8d
#
_entry.id   918bdf32e3374cb6f161f4fe845cbb8d
#
_cell.length_a   1.000
_cell.length_b   1.000
_cell.length_c   1.000
_cell.angle_alpha   90.00
_cell.angle_beta   90.00
_cell.angle_gamma   90.00
#
_symmetry.space_group_name_H-M   'P 1'
#
loop_
_entity.id
_entity.type
_entity.pdbx_description
1 polymer ?
#
loop_
_entity_poly.entity_id
_entity_poly.type
_entity_poly.pdbx_seq_one_letter_code
_entity_poly.pdbx_strand_id
1 'polypeptide(L)'
;TRNCKAHIKIIKLITPPPHIYSSMSSIAENKFTGGAAFEFELVPGRKVGPNHPCFVIAEAGNNHQGEVPLAKKLIDMAVESGCECVKFQKRTTNAILTKAILDRPYTGRNAFGPTYGEHRDALELSFSQFEEVKKYAESKNIAFTASGWDEASIDFLADGLDVPFFKMASADLSNFPLLEHTAKKGKPMVISTGMADIDLVRKAVTLVK
;
A
#
# COMPACT_ATOMS: atom_id res chain seq x y z
N THR A 1 6.37 28.47 10.08
CA THR A 1 5.57 27.87 8.99
C THR A 1 6.48 26.98 8.17
N ARG A 2 6.40 25.65 8.44
CA ARG A 2 7.13 24.64 7.68
C ARG A 2 6.44 24.53 6.31
N ASN A 3 7.09 25.01 5.26
CA ASN A 3 6.66 24.81 3.89
C ASN A 3 6.91 23.33 3.51
N CYS A 4 6.02 22.45 3.93
CA CYS A 4 6.07 21.06 3.52
C CYS A 4 5.25 20.93 2.24
N LYS A 5 5.93 20.82 1.10
CA LYS A 5 5.26 20.47 -0.16
C LYS A 5 4.81 19.02 -0.02
N ALA A 6 3.50 18.79 0.06
CA ALA A 6 2.94 17.47 -0.02
C ALA A 6 3.31 16.85 -1.37
N HIS A 7 3.95 15.69 -1.36
CA HIS A 7 4.30 14.97 -2.58
C HIS A 7 3.41 13.74 -2.67
N ILE A 8 2.60 13.67 -3.71
CA ILE A 8 1.86 12.46 -4.07
C ILE A 8 2.67 11.70 -5.12
N LYS A 9 2.97 10.43 -4.84
CA LYS A 9 3.49 9.49 -5.82
C LYS A 9 2.31 8.79 -6.50
N ILE A 10 2.16 8.95 -7.80
CA ILE A 10 1.15 8.22 -8.56
C ILE A 10 1.74 6.86 -8.93
N ILE A 11 1.13 5.80 -8.43
CA ILE A 11 1.46 4.42 -8.82
C ILE A 11 0.49 4.02 -9.92
N LYS A 12 1.00 3.94 -11.13
CA LYS A 12 0.24 3.45 -12.28
C LYS A 12 0.40 1.93 -12.35
N LEU A 13 -0.68 1.19 -12.16
CA LEU A 13 -0.71 -0.23 -12.50
C LEU A 13 -0.73 -0.33 -14.03
N ILE A 14 0.43 -0.49 -14.65
CA ILE A 14 0.57 -0.65 -16.09
C ILE A 14 0.44 -2.14 -16.39
N THR A 15 -0.56 -2.53 -17.17
CA THR A 15 -0.53 -3.81 -17.87
C THR A 15 0.53 -3.70 -18.96
N PRO A 16 1.54 -4.59 -19.01
CA PRO A 16 2.53 -4.54 -20.08
C PRO A 16 1.87 -4.77 -21.43
N PRO A 17 2.39 -4.14 -22.51
CA PRO A 17 1.84 -4.33 -23.85
C PRO A 17 1.97 -5.80 -24.30
N PRO A 18 1.05 -6.28 -25.16
CA PRO A 18 0.91 -7.72 -25.52
C PRO A 18 2.21 -8.39 -26.01
N HIS A 19 3.13 -7.65 -26.61
CA HIS A 19 4.41 -8.19 -27.11
C HIS A 19 5.42 -8.55 -26.01
N ILE A 20 5.27 -8.06 -24.77
CA ILE A 20 6.12 -8.47 -23.64
C ILE A 20 5.68 -9.84 -23.12
N TYR A 21 4.41 -10.23 -23.30
CA TYR A 21 3.93 -11.56 -22.91
C TYR A 21 4.53 -12.68 -23.77
N SER A 22 4.86 -12.43 -25.04
CA SER A 22 5.45 -13.45 -25.93
C SER A 22 6.89 -13.84 -25.54
N SER A 23 7.64 -12.93 -24.91
CA SER A 23 8.99 -13.22 -24.43
C SER A 23 9.03 -13.82 -23.01
N MET A 24 7.91 -13.71 -22.26
CA MET A 24 7.79 -14.31 -20.93
C MET A 24 7.13 -15.71 -20.95
N SER A 25 6.61 -16.17 -22.12
CA SER A 25 5.97 -17.48 -22.26
C SER A 25 6.95 -18.66 -22.07
N SER A 26 8.25 -18.45 -22.28
CA SER A 26 9.27 -19.46 -22.02
C SER A 26 9.64 -19.60 -20.53
N ILE A 27 9.17 -18.71 -19.68
CA ILE A 27 9.45 -18.73 -18.23
C ILE A 27 8.28 -19.31 -17.43
N ALA A 28 7.11 -19.46 -18.07
CA ALA A 28 5.87 -19.91 -17.44
C ALA A 28 5.35 -21.20 -18.05
N GLU A 29 6.18 -22.24 -18.15
CA GLU A 29 5.70 -23.61 -18.39
C GLU A 29 5.04 -24.20 -17.13
N ASN A 30 4.12 -23.46 -16.51
CA ASN A 30 3.13 -24.02 -15.58
C ASN A 30 1.78 -23.33 -15.81
N LYS A 31 1.05 -23.88 -16.82
CA LYS A 31 -0.40 -23.80 -16.96
C LYS A 31 -1.10 -22.45 -16.73
N PHE A 32 -0.66 -21.41 -17.40
CA PHE A 32 -1.59 -20.38 -17.87
C PHE A 32 -2.15 -20.82 -19.24
N THR A 33 -2.80 -21.97 -19.25
CA THR A 33 -3.55 -22.43 -20.44
C THR A 33 -4.91 -21.77 -20.41
N GLY A 34 -5.07 -20.77 -21.24
CA GLY A 34 -6.39 -20.23 -21.55
C GLY A 34 -6.30 -18.76 -21.86
N GLY A 35 -6.55 -18.39 -23.09
CA GLY A 35 -6.64 -17.01 -23.58
C GLY A 35 -7.82 -16.21 -23.02
N ALA A 36 -8.21 -16.41 -21.77
CA ALA A 36 -9.06 -15.49 -21.04
C ALA A 36 -8.16 -14.36 -20.54
N ALA A 37 -8.43 -13.13 -20.98
CA ALA A 37 -7.77 -11.96 -20.44
C ALA A 37 -7.90 -12.01 -18.92
N PHE A 38 -6.74 -12.01 -18.21
CA PHE A 38 -6.73 -12.01 -16.74
C PHE A 38 -7.32 -10.69 -16.25
N GLU A 39 -8.53 -10.74 -15.73
CA GLU A 39 -9.20 -9.60 -15.14
C GLU A 39 -9.76 -9.96 -13.77
N PHE A 40 -9.74 -9.03 -12.84
CA PHE A 40 -10.37 -9.19 -11.54
C PHE A 40 -10.84 -7.82 -11.01
N GLU A 41 -11.77 -7.89 -10.08
CA GLU A 41 -12.27 -6.70 -9.41
C GLU A 41 -11.31 -6.30 -8.28
N LEU A 42 -10.70 -5.11 -8.40
CA LEU A 42 -9.75 -4.61 -7.39
C LEU A 42 -10.47 -3.82 -6.30
N VAL A 43 -11.46 -3.01 -6.69
CA VAL A 43 -12.38 -2.33 -5.79
C VAL A 43 -13.80 -2.58 -6.29
N PRO A 44 -14.84 -2.53 -5.45
CA PRO A 44 -16.21 -2.79 -5.85
C PRO A 44 -16.62 -2.04 -7.12
N GLY A 45 -17.08 -2.78 -8.13
CA GLY A 45 -17.51 -2.23 -9.43
C GLY A 45 -16.36 -1.83 -10.37
N ARG A 46 -15.09 -2.00 -9.99
CA ARG A 46 -13.95 -1.59 -10.81
C ARG A 46 -12.97 -2.73 -11.05
N LYS A 47 -13.00 -3.27 -12.26
CA LYS A 47 -12.07 -4.32 -12.70
C LYS A 47 -10.75 -3.73 -13.20
N VAL A 48 -9.69 -4.50 -13.05
CA VAL A 48 -8.36 -4.28 -13.62
C VAL A 48 -7.98 -5.46 -14.50
N GLY A 49 -7.26 -5.18 -15.58
CA GLY A 49 -6.84 -6.17 -16.56
C GLY A 49 -6.53 -5.53 -17.92
N PRO A 50 -6.15 -6.33 -18.93
CA PRO A 50 -5.69 -5.83 -20.23
C PRO A 50 -6.68 -4.93 -20.97
N ASN A 51 -7.99 -5.19 -20.79
CA ASN A 51 -9.05 -4.48 -21.48
C ASN A 51 -9.70 -3.37 -20.65
N HIS A 52 -9.11 -3.04 -19.51
CA HIS A 52 -9.61 -2.00 -18.62
C HIS A 52 -8.68 -0.79 -18.59
N PRO A 53 -9.21 0.43 -18.40
CA PRO A 53 -8.37 1.60 -18.14
C PRO A 53 -7.43 1.37 -16.96
N CYS A 54 -6.29 2.03 -16.97
CA CYS A 54 -5.33 1.93 -15.88
C CYS A 54 -5.94 2.43 -14.57
N PHE A 55 -5.86 1.62 -13.51
CA PHE A 55 -6.27 2.01 -12.17
C PHE A 55 -5.17 2.87 -11.52
N VAL A 56 -5.52 4.09 -11.12
CA VAL A 56 -4.54 5.07 -10.61
C VAL A 56 -4.67 5.22 -9.10
N ILE A 57 -3.57 4.93 -8.40
CA ILE A 57 -3.49 5.02 -6.93
C ILE A 57 -2.59 6.21 -6.56
N ALA A 58 -3.13 7.18 -5.82
CA ALA A 58 -2.35 8.24 -5.21
C ALA A 58 -1.62 7.74 -3.96
N GLU A 59 -0.29 7.80 -3.96
CA GLU A 59 0.53 7.45 -2.79
C GLU A 59 0.61 8.64 -1.84
N ALA A 60 -0.28 8.70 -0.85
CA ALA A 60 -0.24 9.70 0.22
C ALA A 60 0.82 9.33 1.28
N GLY A 61 1.02 8.04 1.50
CA GLY A 61 2.01 7.53 2.43
C GLY A 61 1.79 8.05 3.85
N ASN A 62 2.84 8.60 4.46
CA ASN A 62 2.80 9.28 5.75
C ASN A 62 3.07 10.80 5.63
N ASN A 63 2.83 11.39 4.45
CA ASN A 63 3.02 12.83 4.22
C ASN A 63 2.02 13.70 5.00
N HIS A 64 1.02 13.10 5.63
CA HIS A 64 0.11 13.75 6.57
C HIS A 64 0.77 14.13 7.90
N GLN A 65 1.98 13.62 8.20
CA GLN A 65 2.79 14.00 9.36
C GLN A 65 2.07 13.84 10.72
N GLY A 66 1.19 12.84 10.85
CA GLY A 66 0.38 12.63 12.06
C GLY A 66 -0.86 13.54 12.16
N GLU A 67 -1.13 14.36 11.14
CA GLU A 67 -2.22 15.34 11.17
C GLU A 67 -3.38 14.97 10.26
N VAL A 68 -4.58 14.77 10.81
CA VAL A 68 -5.80 14.46 10.06
C VAL A 68 -6.15 15.55 9.02
N PRO A 69 -6.03 16.86 9.30
CA PRO A 69 -6.28 17.89 8.29
C PRO A 69 -5.37 17.77 7.07
N LEU A 70 -4.10 17.39 7.25
CA LEU A 70 -3.18 17.15 6.13
C LEU A 70 -3.53 15.88 5.36
N ALA A 71 -3.96 14.82 6.06
CA ALA A 71 -4.44 13.60 5.41
C ALA A 71 -5.65 13.88 4.51
N LYS A 72 -6.62 14.69 4.97
CA LYS A 72 -7.76 15.12 4.18
C LYS A 72 -7.37 15.95 2.95
N LYS A 73 -6.39 16.85 3.08
CA LYS A 73 -5.86 17.60 1.93
C LYS A 73 -5.21 16.69 0.89
N LEU A 74 -4.50 15.64 1.32
CA LEU A 74 -3.92 14.65 0.40
C LEU A 74 -5.01 13.88 -0.35
N ILE A 75 -6.14 13.60 0.29
CA ILE A 75 -7.31 13.00 -0.37
C ILE A 75 -7.90 13.97 -1.40
N ASP A 76 -8.11 15.24 -1.05
CA ASP A 76 -8.61 16.25 -1.99
C ASP A 76 -7.71 16.36 -3.23
N MET A 77 -6.38 16.42 -3.03
CA MET A 77 -5.41 16.43 -4.14
C MET A 77 -5.49 15.16 -5.00
N ALA A 78 -5.73 13.98 -4.42
CA ALA A 78 -5.89 12.75 -5.16
C ALA A 78 -7.15 12.78 -6.04
N VAL A 79 -8.27 13.28 -5.49
CA VAL A 79 -9.54 13.46 -6.22
C VAL A 79 -9.37 14.46 -7.36
N GLU A 80 -8.78 15.64 -7.09
CA GLU A 80 -8.52 16.67 -8.11
C GLU A 80 -7.60 16.18 -9.24
N SER A 81 -6.70 15.24 -8.92
CA SER A 81 -5.80 14.61 -9.90
C SER A 81 -6.46 13.45 -10.68
N GLY A 82 -7.74 13.15 -10.45
CA GLY A 82 -8.46 12.06 -11.11
C GLY A 82 -8.00 10.66 -10.69
N CYS A 83 -7.43 10.52 -9.49
CA CYS A 83 -7.06 9.21 -8.96
C CYS A 83 -8.29 8.43 -8.50
N GLU A 84 -8.29 7.11 -8.68
CA GLU A 84 -9.38 6.22 -8.29
C GLU A 84 -9.23 5.71 -6.85
N CYS A 85 -8.01 5.79 -6.29
CA CYS A 85 -7.70 5.33 -4.94
C CYS A 85 -6.64 6.23 -4.29
N VAL A 86 -6.76 6.45 -2.99
CA VAL A 86 -5.70 7.03 -2.16
C VAL A 86 -5.13 5.96 -1.23
N LYS A 87 -3.80 5.93 -1.10
CA LYS A 87 -3.09 4.94 -0.29
C LYS A 87 -2.21 5.60 0.76
N PHE A 88 -2.45 5.21 2.02
CA PHE A 88 -1.68 5.58 3.19
C PHE A 88 -0.72 4.46 3.64
N GLN A 89 -0.16 4.60 4.82
CA GLN A 89 0.63 3.59 5.52
C GLN A 89 0.13 3.47 6.95
N LYS A 90 0.03 2.25 7.47
CA LYS A 90 -0.30 1.98 8.87
C LYS A 90 0.72 1.02 9.46
N ARG A 91 1.24 1.36 10.61
CA ARG A 91 2.22 0.55 11.33
C ARG A 91 2.08 0.72 12.84
N THR A 92 2.56 -0.28 13.54
CA THR A 92 2.78 -0.24 14.98
C THR A 92 4.30 -0.18 15.19
N THR A 93 4.83 0.99 15.51
CA THR A 93 6.27 1.28 15.47
C THR A 93 7.11 0.29 16.29
N ASN A 94 6.64 -0.08 17.48
CA ASN A 94 7.30 -1.02 18.36
C ASN A 94 7.16 -2.50 17.93
N ALA A 95 6.25 -2.82 17.01
CA ALA A 95 6.12 -4.17 16.46
C ALA A 95 7.11 -4.44 15.32
N ILE A 96 7.54 -3.39 14.61
CA ILE A 96 8.37 -3.52 13.41
C ILE A 96 9.84 -3.13 13.63
N LEU A 97 10.17 -2.52 14.77
CA LEU A 97 11.51 -2.02 15.07
C LEU A 97 11.99 -2.53 16.42
N THR A 98 13.28 -2.90 16.48
CA THR A 98 13.92 -3.26 17.74
C THR A 98 14.12 -2.03 18.62
N LYS A 99 14.19 -2.26 19.96
CA LYS A 99 14.47 -1.18 20.91
C LYS A 99 15.72 -0.38 20.55
N ALA A 100 16.78 -1.03 20.12
CA ALA A 100 18.03 -0.39 19.72
C ALA A 100 17.84 0.60 18.54
N ILE A 101 16.92 0.30 17.62
CA ILE A 101 16.58 1.21 16.51
C ILE A 101 15.67 2.34 17.00
N LEU A 102 14.70 2.02 17.86
CA LEU A 102 13.77 3.02 18.41
C LEU A 102 14.50 4.10 19.21
N ASP A 103 15.46 3.69 20.05
CA ASP A 103 16.25 4.59 20.92
C ASP A 103 17.33 5.37 20.15
N ARG A 104 17.54 5.05 18.87
CA ARG A 104 18.59 5.70 18.06
C ARG A 104 18.34 7.20 17.95
N PRO A 105 19.33 8.07 18.25
CA PRO A 105 19.19 9.51 18.03
C PRO A 105 18.82 9.82 16.58
N TYR A 106 17.81 10.67 16.40
CA TYR A 106 17.34 11.10 15.10
C TYR A 106 17.30 12.62 15.06
N THR A 107 18.42 13.21 14.64
CA THR A 107 18.60 14.66 14.59
C THR A 107 18.71 15.11 13.15
N GLY A 108 17.70 15.71 12.65
CA GLY A 108 17.68 16.20 11.29
C GLY A 108 16.65 17.31 11.13
N ARG A 109 16.74 18.07 10.05
CA ARG A 109 15.80 19.15 9.73
C ARG A 109 14.33 18.70 9.75
N ASN A 110 14.09 17.43 9.42
CA ASN A 110 12.76 16.85 9.32
C ASN A 110 12.46 15.88 10.49
N ALA A 111 13.21 15.95 11.60
CA ALA A 111 12.92 15.16 12.77
C ALA A 111 11.67 15.68 13.49
N PHE A 112 10.78 14.75 13.87
CA PHE A 112 9.57 15.01 14.65
C PHE A 112 9.73 14.59 16.13
N GLY A 113 10.91 14.09 16.52
CA GLY A 113 11.28 13.71 17.87
C GLY A 113 12.79 13.51 17.98
N PRO A 114 13.37 13.48 19.19
CA PRO A 114 14.79 13.31 19.42
C PRO A 114 15.31 11.91 19.09
N THR A 115 14.46 10.89 19.15
CA THR A 115 14.79 9.52 18.75
C THR A 115 14.06 9.10 17.48
N TYR A 116 14.54 8.02 16.87
CA TYR A 116 13.88 7.47 15.67
C TYR A 116 12.48 6.94 15.99
N GLY A 117 12.29 6.32 17.16
CA GLY A 117 10.98 5.86 17.63
C GLY A 117 9.98 7.02 17.74
N GLU A 118 10.34 8.06 18.49
CA GLU A 118 9.48 9.24 18.64
C GLU A 118 9.18 9.94 17.32
N HIS A 119 10.17 10.04 16.42
CA HIS A 119 9.95 10.54 15.07
C HIS A 119 8.92 9.68 14.32
N ARG A 120 8.99 8.36 14.42
CA ARG A 120 8.06 7.45 13.74
C ARG A 120 6.66 7.53 14.33
N ASP A 121 6.55 7.55 15.66
CA ASP A 121 5.26 7.66 16.37
C ASP A 121 4.55 8.97 16.04
N ALA A 122 5.29 10.07 15.98
CA ALA A 122 4.74 11.38 15.61
C ALA A 122 4.17 11.43 14.17
N LEU A 123 4.55 10.50 13.30
CA LEU A 123 4.06 10.38 11.93
C LEU A 123 2.87 9.43 11.79
N GLU A 124 2.50 8.70 12.84
CA GLU A 124 1.39 7.76 12.78
C GLU A 124 0.06 8.43 13.14
N LEU A 125 -1.00 7.97 12.49
CA LEU A 125 -2.37 8.25 12.91
C LEU A 125 -2.88 7.11 13.80
N SER A 126 -3.65 7.44 14.81
CA SER A 126 -4.37 6.45 15.63
C SER A 126 -5.42 5.70 14.79
N PHE A 127 -5.95 4.61 15.30
CA PHE A 127 -7.01 3.86 14.63
C PHE A 127 -8.26 4.73 14.40
N SER A 128 -8.69 5.48 15.38
CA SER A 128 -9.84 6.39 15.24
C SER A 128 -9.61 7.51 14.22
N GLN A 129 -8.40 8.04 14.14
CA GLN A 129 -8.03 9.01 13.11
C GLN A 129 -8.03 8.39 11.71
N PHE A 130 -7.58 7.13 11.58
CA PHE A 130 -7.67 6.40 10.31
C PHE A 130 -9.11 6.18 9.87
N GLU A 131 -10.02 5.83 10.80
CA GLU A 131 -11.46 5.73 10.53
C GLU A 131 -12.03 7.06 10.03
N GLU A 132 -11.66 8.18 10.66
CA GLU A 132 -12.09 9.52 10.24
C GLU A 132 -11.59 9.83 8.82
N VAL A 133 -10.32 9.53 8.53
CA VAL A 133 -9.71 9.77 7.22
C VAL A 133 -10.36 8.88 6.14
N LYS A 134 -10.67 7.62 6.46
CA LYS A 134 -11.38 6.72 5.54
C LYS A 134 -12.80 7.24 5.24
N LYS A 135 -13.58 7.61 6.27
CA LYS A 135 -14.90 8.20 6.08
C LYS A 135 -14.87 9.46 5.21
N TYR A 136 -13.82 10.25 5.36
CA TYR A 136 -13.62 11.41 4.49
C TYR A 136 -13.36 11.02 3.04
N ALA A 137 -12.50 10.01 2.79
CA ALA A 137 -12.28 9.50 1.43
C ALA A 137 -13.57 8.96 0.80
N GLU A 138 -14.38 8.23 1.56
CA GLU A 138 -15.70 7.74 1.12
C GLU A 138 -16.64 8.90 0.75
N SER A 139 -16.66 9.97 1.53
CA SER A 139 -17.48 11.18 1.23
C SER A 139 -17.04 11.89 -0.07
N LYS A 140 -15.82 11.63 -0.53
CA LYS A 140 -15.26 12.14 -1.79
C LYS A 140 -15.36 11.15 -2.95
N ASN A 141 -15.97 9.97 -2.72
CA ASN A 141 -16.10 8.88 -3.70
C ASN A 141 -14.74 8.40 -4.25
N ILE A 142 -13.69 8.39 -3.44
CA ILE A 142 -12.40 7.80 -3.77
C ILE A 142 -12.15 6.57 -2.91
N ALA A 143 -11.65 5.47 -3.54
CA ALA A 143 -11.28 4.27 -2.81
C ALA A 143 -10.13 4.56 -1.83
N PHE A 144 -10.15 3.89 -0.68
CA PHE A 144 -9.15 4.05 0.37
C PHE A 144 -8.45 2.72 0.65
N THR A 145 -7.13 2.75 0.75
CA THR A 145 -6.33 1.63 1.25
C THR A 145 -5.09 2.13 1.98
N ALA A 146 -4.36 1.21 2.60
CA ALA A 146 -3.05 1.50 3.18
C ALA A 146 -2.12 0.29 3.06
N SER A 147 -0.80 0.54 3.14
CA SER A 147 0.16 -0.53 3.40
C SER A 147 0.17 -0.81 4.90
N GLY A 148 -0.19 -2.03 5.32
CA GLY A 148 0.02 -2.52 6.67
C GLY A 148 1.43 -3.09 6.79
N TRP A 149 2.15 -2.72 7.86
CA TRP A 149 3.54 -3.11 8.06
C TRP A 149 3.72 -4.15 9.17
N ASP A 150 2.64 -4.52 9.84
CA ASP A 150 2.56 -5.53 10.89
C ASP A 150 1.18 -6.19 10.89
N GLU A 151 1.07 -7.34 11.55
CA GLU A 151 -0.17 -8.12 11.57
C GLU A 151 -1.34 -7.35 12.18
N ALA A 152 -1.13 -6.63 13.28
CA ALA A 152 -2.17 -5.82 13.91
C ALA A 152 -2.67 -4.69 12.99
N SER A 153 -1.77 -4.09 12.20
CA SER A 153 -2.13 -3.11 11.17
C SER A 153 -2.93 -3.75 10.05
N ILE A 154 -2.57 -4.96 9.60
CA ILE A 154 -3.35 -5.72 8.60
C ILE A 154 -4.73 -6.07 9.15
N ASP A 155 -4.83 -6.55 10.38
CA ASP A 155 -6.10 -6.88 11.02
C ASP A 155 -7.01 -5.64 11.09
N PHE A 156 -6.47 -4.50 11.50
CA PHE A 156 -7.22 -3.26 11.51
C PHE A 156 -7.68 -2.81 10.11
N LEU A 157 -6.83 -2.93 9.10
CA LEU A 157 -7.20 -2.61 7.72
C LEU A 157 -8.27 -3.56 7.17
N ALA A 158 -8.22 -4.85 7.53
CA ALA A 158 -9.17 -5.86 7.10
C ALA A 158 -10.51 -5.74 7.83
N ASP A 159 -10.47 -5.81 9.14
CA ASP A 159 -11.62 -6.07 10.00
C ASP A 159 -12.20 -4.75 10.57
N GLY A 160 -11.35 -3.75 10.80
CA GLY A 160 -11.76 -2.43 11.29
C GLY A 160 -12.15 -1.46 10.19
N LEU A 161 -11.36 -1.39 9.12
CA LEU A 161 -11.59 -0.45 8.03
C LEU A 161 -12.23 -1.07 6.78
N ASP A 162 -12.26 -2.39 6.68
CA ASP A 162 -12.78 -3.09 5.50
C ASP A 162 -12.23 -2.52 4.17
N VAL A 163 -10.90 -2.39 4.07
CA VAL A 163 -10.28 -1.91 2.83
C VAL A 163 -10.53 -2.88 1.67
N PRO A 164 -10.73 -2.40 0.42
CA PRO A 164 -11.06 -3.27 -0.70
C PRO A 164 -9.92 -4.19 -1.14
N PHE A 165 -8.67 -3.80 -0.90
CA PHE A 165 -7.49 -4.59 -1.21
C PHE A 165 -6.31 -4.19 -0.31
N PHE A 166 -5.33 -5.08 -0.19
CA PHE A 166 -4.10 -4.80 0.53
C PHE A 166 -2.97 -4.39 -0.39
N LYS A 167 -2.12 -3.48 0.09
CA LYS A 167 -0.86 -3.14 -0.56
C LYS A 167 0.31 -3.57 0.29
N MET A 168 1.13 -4.48 -0.25
CA MET A 168 2.37 -4.92 0.38
C MET A 168 3.54 -4.09 -0.13
N ALA A 169 4.34 -3.56 0.80
CA ALA A 169 5.55 -2.82 0.45
C ALA A 169 6.64 -3.78 -0.08
N SER A 170 7.55 -3.27 -0.91
CA SER A 170 8.65 -4.09 -1.43
C SER A 170 9.59 -4.61 -0.34
N ALA A 171 9.74 -3.87 0.76
CA ALA A 171 10.52 -4.30 1.92
C ALA A 171 9.93 -5.54 2.61
N ASP A 172 8.61 -5.77 2.49
CA ASP A 172 7.91 -6.89 3.10
C ASP A 172 7.77 -8.10 2.15
N LEU A 173 8.33 -8.05 0.95
CA LEU A 173 8.24 -9.20 0.03
C LEU A 173 8.91 -10.46 0.59
N SER A 174 9.93 -10.31 1.45
CA SER A 174 10.58 -11.41 2.17
C SER A 174 9.95 -11.72 3.53
N ASN A 175 8.99 -10.93 3.98
CA ASN A 175 8.27 -11.13 5.23
C ASN A 175 7.11 -12.12 5.02
N PHE A 176 7.47 -13.40 4.82
CA PHE A 176 6.51 -14.45 4.51
C PHE A 176 5.42 -14.59 5.58
N PRO A 177 5.68 -14.48 6.90
CA PRO A 177 4.61 -14.50 7.89
C PRO A 177 3.55 -13.42 7.65
N LEU A 178 3.97 -12.18 7.39
CA LEU A 178 3.04 -11.07 7.12
C LEU A 178 2.28 -11.27 5.80
N LEU A 179 2.95 -11.79 4.75
CA LEU A 179 2.29 -12.10 3.48
C LEU A 179 1.22 -13.17 3.65
N GLU A 180 1.54 -14.25 4.37
CA GLU A 180 0.59 -15.34 4.66
C GLU A 180 -0.59 -14.85 5.52
N HIS A 181 -0.31 -14.06 6.57
CA HIS A 181 -1.33 -13.45 7.40
C HIS A 181 -2.29 -12.58 6.57
N THR A 182 -1.73 -11.75 5.69
CA THR A 182 -2.52 -10.88 4.80
C THR A 182 -3.34 -11.69 3.80
N ALA A 183 -2.76 -12.73 3.20
CA ALA A 183 -3.46 -13.58 2.23
C ALA A 183 -4.68 -14.29 2.83
N LYS A 184 -4.59 -14.72 4.10
CA LYS A 184 -5.70 -15.34 4.85
C LYS A 184 -6.92 -14.42 5.02
N LYS A 185 -6.77 -13.11 4.84
CA LYS A 185 -7.90 -12.15 4.85
C LYS A 185 -8.78 -12.24 3.60
N GLY A 186 -8.34 -12.95 2.56
CA GLY A 186 -9.16 -13.28 1.39
C GLY A 186 -9.49 -12.10 0.46
N LYS A 187 -8.77 -10.98 0.56
CA LYS A 187 -8.94 -9.81 -0.31
C LYS A 187 -7.83 -9.72 -1.36
N PRO A 188 -8.05 -9.03 -2.48
CA PRO A 188 -7.00 -8.78 -3.45
C PRO A 188 -5.74 -8.18 -2.83
N MET A 189 -4.58 -8.58 -3.33
CA MET A 189 -3.29 -8.07 -2.87
C MET A 189 -2.51 -7.44 -4.02
N VAL A 190 -2.01 -6.24 -3.82
CA VAL A 190 -1.07 -5.55 -4.70
C VAL A 190 0.31 -5.60 -4.05
N ILE A 191 1.22 -6.37 -4.62
CA ILE A 191 2.54 -6.62 -4.04
C ILE A 191 3.60 -5.91 -4.86
N SER A 192 4.41 -5.05 -4.22
CA SER A 192 5.59 -4.44 -4.85
C SER A 192 6.77 -5.40 -4.83
N THR A 193 7.46 -5.50 -5.96
CA THR A 193 8.57 -6.44 -6.17
C THR A 193 9.95 -5.77 -6.21
N GLY A 194 10.05 -4.50 -5.89
CA GLY A 194 11.32 -3.82 -5.70
C GLY A 194 12.12 -4.48 -4.58
N MET A 195 13.45 -4.36 -4.63
CA MET A 195 14.39 -4.94 -3.65
C MET A 195 14.42 -6.48 -3.63
N ALA A 196 13.92 -7.16 -4.66
CA ALA A 196 13.85 -8.61 -4.73
C ALA A 196 14.32 -9.14 -6.08
N ASP A 197 14.87 -10.35 -6.06
CA ASP A 197 15.11 -11.14 -7.26
C ASP A 197 13.84 -11.90 -7.68
N ILE A 198 13.90 -12.51 -8.87
CA ILE A 198 12.75 -13.23 -9.43
C ILE A 198 12.36 -14.46 -8.60
N ASP A 199 13.32 -15.09 -7.94
CA ASP A 199 13.06 -16.31 -7.16
C ASP A 199 12.33 -15.97 -5.86
N LEU A 200 12.67 -14.85 -5.22
CA LEU A 200 11.94 -14.33 -4.08
C LEU A 200 10.50 -13.94 -4.48
N VAL A 201 10.33 -13.28 -5.64
CA VAL A 201 8.99 -12.97 -6.18
C VAL A 201 8.18 -14.23 -6.39
N ARG A 202 8.76 -15.28 -7.00
CA ARG A 202 8.07 -16.58 -7.21
C ARG A 202 7.64 -17.22 -5.90
N LYS A 203 8.53 -17.22 -4.88
CA LYS A 203 8.21 -17.74 -3.55
C LYS A 203 7.03 -16.99 -2.91
N ALA A 204 7.08 -15.64 -2.93
CA ALA A 204 6.01 -14.82 -2.39
C ALA A 204 4.67 -15.07 -3.11
N VAL A 205 4.66 -15.14 -4.45
CA VAL A 205 3.44 -15.42 -5.23
C VAL A 205 2.90 -16.83 -4.94
N THR A 206 3.78 -17.81 -4.77
CA THR A 206 3.34 -19.19 -4.41
C THR A 206 2.70 -19.23 -3.03
N LEU A 207 3.22 -18.45 -2.10
CA LEU A 207 2.73 -18.40 -0.73
C LEU A 207 1.31 -17.78 -0.63
N VAL A 208 1.03 -16.75 -1.42
CA VAL A 208 -0.23 -15.97 -1.32
C VAL A 208 -1.36 -16.50 -2.22
N LYS A 209 -1.10 -17.55 -3.01
CA LYS A 209 -2.09 -18.24 -3.85
C LYS A 209 -2.91 -19.25 -3.06
#